data_8d497fa341c11cdf9a9256afe3a9f6fb
#
_entry.id   8d497fa341c11cdf9a9256afe3a9f6fb
#
_cell.length_a   1.000
_cell.length_b   1.000
_cell.length_c   1.000
_cell.angle_alpha   90.00
_cell.angle_beta   90.00
_cell.angle_gamma   90.00
#
_symmetry.space_group_name_H-M   'P 1'
#
loop_
_entity.id
_entity.type
_entity.pdbx_description
1 polymer ?
#
loop_
_entity_poly.entity_id
_entity_poly.type
_entity_poly.pdbx_seq_one_letter_code
_entity_poly.pdbx_strand_id
1 'polypeptide(L)'
;MANYLCLFAERLQLEYERDAQNCVVIRKPATPGHEAAEPIVLLNHMDMVCVGMKDPQNSTIEAYEENGWMKARGTSLGADNGIGLSMALAVLEDDSITHGPLEVITTTNEEDGMTGAANLSANFIRGRKVINLDSEDYDTITTGGQVPVCSCTAYR
;
A
#
# COMPACT_ATOMS: atom_id res chain seq x y z
N MET A 1 7.54 9.68 -0.30
CA MET A 1 6.28 8.99 -0.67
C MET A 1 5.12 9.39 0.25
N ALA A 2 5.20 9.32 1.60
CA ALA A 2 4.08 9.66 2.49
C ALA A 2 3.41 11.04 2.22
N ASN A 3 4.20 12.09 1.99
CA ASN A 3 3.66 13.40 1.61
C ASN A 3 2.86 13.35 0.30
N TYR A 4 3.31 12.56 -0.67
CA TYR A 4 2.58 12.36 -1.94
C TYR A 4 1.21 11.72 -1.70
N LEU A 5 1.15 10.70 -0.84
CA LEU A 5 -0.10 10.01 -0.51
C LEU A 5 -1.10 10.94 0.21
N CYS A 6 -0.62 11.77 1.13
CA CYS A 6 -1.47 12.78 1.77
C CYS A 6 -2.05 13.77 0.75
N LEU A 7 -1.20 14.32 -0.13
CA LEU A 7 -1.64 15.23 -1.20
C LEU A 7 -2.59 14.55 -2.21
N PHE A 8 -2.37 13.26 -2.49
CA PHE A 8 -3.27 12.47 -3.32
C PHE A 8 -4.66 12.37 -2.69
N ALA A 9 -4.73 12.04 -1.39
CA ALA A 9 -5.98 11.97 -0.65
C ALA A 9 -6.69 13.32 -0.58
N GLU A 10 -5.96 14.40 -0.33
CA GLU A 10 -6.49 15.77 -0.34
C GLU A 10 -7.11 16.14 -1.70
N ARG A 11 -6.41 15.81 -2.80
CA ARG A 11 -6.91 16.05 -4.16
C ARG A 11 -8.25 15.35 -4.42
N LEU A 12 -8.42 14.14 -3.91
CA LEU A 12 -9.65 13.36 -4.04
C LEU A 12 -10.68 13.65 -2.93
N GLN A 13 -10.38 14.55 -2.00
CA GLN A 13 -11.21 14.86 -0.83
C GLN A 13 -11.52 13.62 0.02
N LEU A 14 -10.58 12.69 0.13
CA LEU A 14 -10.68 11.48 0.94
C LEU A 14 -10.12 11.70 2.34
N GLU A 15 -10.73 11.03 3.34
CA GLU A 15 -10.20 10.95 4.69
C GLU A 15 -8.84 10.24 4.66
N TYR A 16 -7.84 10.78 5.37
CA TYR A 16 -6.57 10.11 5.56
C TYR A 16 -5.98 10.37 6.95
N GLU A 17 -5.13 9.47 7.38
CA GLU A 17 -4.30 9.63 8.58
C GLU A 17 -2.86 9.22 8.24
N ARG A 18 -1.91 9.88 8.91
CA ARG A 18 -0.49 9.54 8.86
C ARG A 18 0.01 9.38 10.28
N ASP A 19 0.66 8.25 10.56
CA ASP A 19 1.21 7.98 11.88
C ASP A 19 2.64 8.53 12.05
N ALA A 20 3.19 8.31 13.24
CA ALA A 20 4.55 8.75 13.59
C ALA A 20 5.66 7.98 12.82
N GLN A 21 5.34 6.81 12.27
CA GLN A 21 6.23 6.00 11.44
C GLN A 21 6.14 6.38 9.95
N ASN A 22 5.30 7.36 9.62
CA ASN A 22 4.96 7.76 8.25
C ASN A 22 4.14 6.73 7.46
N CYS A 23 3.55 5.73 8.12
CA CYS A 23 2.52 4.93 7.48
C CYS A 23 1.29 5.81 7.19
N VAL A 24 0.62 5.55 6.09
CA VAL A 24 -0.55 6.34 5.67
C VAL A 24 -1.73 5.41 5.45
N VAL A 25 -2.89 5.77 5.97
CA VAL A 25 -4.18 5.18 5.59
C VAL A 25 -5.02 6.21 4.88
N ILE A 26 -5.61 5.82 3.74
CA ILE A 26 -6.57 6.61 2.98
C ILE A 26 -7.89 5.84 2.96
N ARG A 27 -9.01 6.53 3.25
CA ARG A 27 -10.33 5.91 3.33
C ARG A 27 -11.26 6.46 2.27
N LYS A 28 -11.83 5.56 1.46
CA LYS A 28 -12.87 5.90 0.48
C LYS A 28 -14.22 5.41 1.00
N PRO A 29 -15.24 6.30 1.11
CA PRO A 29 -16.59 5.90 1.47
C PRO A 29 -17.15 4.88 0.48
N ALA A 30 -18.08 4.06 0.92
CA ALA A 30 -18.79 3.12 0.05
C ALA A 30 -19.52 3.83 -1.08
N THR A 31 -19.67 3.14 -2.20
CA THR A 31 -20.62 3.52 -3.25
C THR A 31 -22.04 3.59 -2.66
N PRO A 32 -22.89 4.57 -3.04
CA PRO A 32 -24.26 4.66 -2.54
C PRO A 32 -25.01 3.33 -2.60
N GLY A 33 -25.60 2.92 -1.47
CA GLY A 33 -26.30 1.64 -1.30
C GLY A 33 -25.41 0.48 -0.84
N HIS A 34 -24.10 0.68 -0.65
CA HIS A 34 -23.14 -0.34 -0.20
C HIS A 34 -22.51 -0.01 1.15
N GLU A 35 -23.07 0.94 1.90
CA GLU A 35 -22.51 1.44 3.17
C GLU A 35 -22.50 0.38 4.27
N ALA A 36 -23.40 -0.60 4.18
CA ALA A 36 -23.50 -1.71 5.15
C ALA A 36 -22.50 -2.85 4.86
N ALA A 37 -21.77 -2.78 3.74
CA ALA A 37 -20.75 -3.80 3.44
C ALA A 37 -19.57 -3.68 4.41
N GLU A 38 -18.93 -4.82 4.69
CA GLU A 38 -17.74 -4.86 5.53
C GLU A 38 -16.58 -4.16 4.82
N PRO A 39 -15.83 -3.28 5.52
CA PRO A 39 -14.69 -2.59 4.93
C PRO A 39 -13.61 -3.57 4.44
N ILE A 40 -13.04 -3.28 3.27
CA ILE A 40 -11.90 -3.98 2.71
C ILE A 40 -10.66 -3.12 2.82
N VAL A 41 -9.58 -3.71 3.28
CA VAL A 41 -8.25 -3.09 3.39
C VAL A 41 -7.40 -3.56 2.24
N LEU A 42 -6.84 -2.63 1.47
CA LEU A 42 -5.77 -2.87 0.50
C LEU A 42 -4.45 -2.50 1.17
N LEU A 43 -3.60 -3.49 1.37
CA LEU A 43 -2.32 -3.32 2.06
C LEU A 43 -1.17 -3.32 1.05
N ASN A 44 -0.26 -2.40 1.21
CA ASN A 44 0.97 -2.25 0.42
C ASN A 44 2.04 -1.53 1.24
N HIS A 45 3.28 -1.45 0.71
CA HIS A 45 4.34 -0.65 1.32
C HIS A 45 4.92 0.39 0.36
N MET A 46 5.58 1.41 0.92
CA MET A 46 6.08 2.56 0.14
C MET A 46 7.61 2.64 0.05
N ASP A 47 8.30 1.82 0.77
CA ASP A 47 9.75 1.68 0.70
C ASP A 47 10.15 0.65 -0.35
N MET A 48 11.43 0.54 -0.64
CA MET A 48 12.01 -0.45 -1.54
C MET A 48 13.46 -0.72 -1.17
N VAL A 49 13.97 -1.87 -1.53
CA VAL A 49 15.41 -2.16 -1.46
C VAL A 49 16.17 -1.27 -2.45
N CYS A 50 17.06 -0.41 -1.94
CA CYS A 50 17.81 0.54 -2.76
C CYS A 50 19.16 -0.05 -3.20
N VAL A 51 19.19 -0.79 -4.29
CA VAL A 51 20.41 -1.30 -4.91
C VAL A 51 20.90 -0.35 -6.00
N GLY A 52 22.20 -0.15 -6.09
CA GLY A 52 22.83 0.68 -7.14
C GLY A 52 22.66 2.20 -6.96
N MET A 53 21.99 2.64 -5.90
CA MET A 53 21.78 4.06 -5.59
C MET A 53 22.76 4.53 -4.54
N LYS A 54 23.63 5.51 -4.90
CA LYS A 54 24.57 6.12 -3.95
C LYS A 54 23.88 7.05 -2.94
N ASP A 55 22.83 7.72 -3.39
CA ASP A 55 22.00 8.62 -2.59
C ASP A 55 20.53 8.37 -2.98
N PRO A 56 19.82 7.47 -2.28
CA PRO A 56 18.45 7.11 -2.63
C PRO A 56 17.47 8.29 -2.63
N GLN A 57 17.72 9.31 -1.81
CA GLN A 57 16.83 10.47 -1.69
C GLN A 57 16.94 11.42 -2.89
N ASN A 58 18.10 11.46 -3.55
CA ASN A 58 18.38 12.35 -4.66
C ASN A 58 18.67 11.61 -5.99
N SER A 59 18.55 10.28 -5.99
CA SER A 59 18.74 9.46 -7.18
C SER A 59 17.48 9.43 -8.04
N THR A 60 17.66 9.51 -9.35
CA THR A 60 16.59 9.28 -10.32
C THR A 60 16.69 7.87 -10.86
N ILE A 61 15.57 7.16 -10.86
CA ILE A 61 15.46 5.83 -11.48
C ILE A 61 15.33 6.04 -13.00
N GLU A 62 16.30 5.54 -13.76
CA GLU A 62 16.23 5.51 -15.22
C GLU A 62 15.46 4.26 -15.65
N ALA A 63 14.14 4.38 -15.71
CA ALA A 63 13.28 3.29 -16.15
C ALA A 63 13.27 3.18 -17.69
N TYR A 64 13.26 1.96 -18.22
CA TYR A 64 13.16 1.67 -19.63
C TYR A 64 12.39 0.37 -19.89
N GLU A 65 11.80 0.25 -21.07
CA GLU A 65 11.12 -0.97 -21.52
C GLU A 65 12.04 -1.81 -22.38
N GLU A 66 12.07 -3.11 -22.13
CA GLU A 66 12.79 -4.08 -22.97
C GLU A 66 12.04 -5.41 -23.02
N ASN A 67 11.64 -5.83 -24.22
CA ASN A 67 10.91 -7.09 -24.47
C ASN A 67 9.61 -7.21 -23.65
N GLY A 68 8.88 -6.13 -23.47
CA GLY A 68 7.64 -6.11 -22.70
C GLY A 68 7.85 -6.01 -21.17
N TRP A 69 9.08 -5.82 -20.72
CA TRP A 69 9.44 -5.67 -19.32
C TRP A 69 9.88 -4.25 -18.99
N MET A 70 9.33 -3.67 -17.94
CA MET A 70 9.87 -2.44 -17.37
C MET A 70 11.08 -2.79 -16.49
N LYS A 71 12.19 -2.12 -16.75
CA LYS A 71 13.47 -2.31 -16.05
C LYS A 71 14.05 -0.98 -15.59
N ALA A 72 15.02 -1.02 -14.67
CA ALA A 72 15.81 0.15 -14.27
C ALA A 72 17.27 -0.06 -14.63
N ARG A 73 17.94 1.02 -15.07
CA ARG A 73 19.34 0.97 -15.47
C ARG A 73 20.26 1.06 -14.26
N GLY A 74 20.81 -0.10 -13.86
CA GLY A 74 21.81 -0.18 -12.80
C GLY A 74 21.31 0.10 -11.37
N THR A 75 19.99 0.18 -11.19
CA THR A 75 19.37 0.42 -9.87
C THR A 75 18.15 -0.50 -9.67
N SER A 76 17.65 -0.55 -8.44
CA SER A 76 16.30 -1.07 -8.17
C SER A 76 15.26 -0.26 -8.94
N LEU A 77 14.18 -0.91 -9.40
CA LEU A 77 13.05 -0.27 -10.06
C LEU A 77 12.00 0.25 -9.06
N GLY A 78 11.80 -0.46 -7.95
CA GLY A 78 10.74 -0.19 -6.97
C GLY A 78 9.37 -0.69 -7.42
N ALA A 79 9.32 -1.71 -8.30
CA ALA A 79 8.07 -2.37 -8.68
C ALA A 79 7.44 -3.08 -7.48
N ASP A 80 8.27 -3.63 -6.63
CA ASP A 80 8.00 -4.06 -5.28
C ASP A 80 8.19 -2.85 -4.33
N ASN A 81 7.15 -2.32 -3.68
CA ASN A 81 5.73 -2.61 -3.95
C ASN A 81 5.03 -1.45 -4.69
N GLY A 82 5.75 -0.77 -5.58
CA GLY A 82 5.23 0.35 -6.38
C GLY A 82 4.03 -0.04 -7.26
N ILE A 83 3.95 -1.31 -7.72
CA ILE A 83 2.82 -1.80 -8.49
C ILE A 83 1.59 -1.96 -7.59
N GLY A 84 1.72 -2.62 -6.43
CA GLY A 84 0.62 -2.77 -5.48
C GLY A 84 0.08 -1.42 -5.01
N LEU A 85 0.97 -0.48 -4.70
CA LEU A 85 0.59 0.88 -4.36
C LEU A 85 -0.16 1.57 -5.52
N SER A 86 0.34 1.46 -6.75
CA SER A 86 -0.31 2.08 -7.91
C SER A 86 -1.70 1.50 -8.18
N MET A 87 -1.87 0.19 -8.01
CA MET A 87 -3.17 -0.48 -8.12
C MET A 87 -4.16 0.04 -7.06
N ALA A 88 -3.72 0.16 -5.81
CA ALA A 88 -4.55 0.70 -4.73
C ALA A 88 -4.97 2.16 -5.00
N LEU A 89 -4.05 3.00 -5.48
CA LEU A 89 -4.35 4.39 -5.84
C LEU A 89 -5.32 4.48 -7.02
N ALA A 90 -5.18 3.62 -8.03
CA ALA A 90 -6.11 3.55 -9.16
C ALA A 90 -7.54 3.20 -8.70
N VAL A 91 -7.69 2.26 -7.76
CA VAL A 91 -9.00 1.91 -7.17
C VAL A 91 -9.60 3.10 -6.39
N LEU A 92 -8.76 3.86 -5.68
CA LEU A 92 -9.23 5.07 -4.99
C LEU A 92 -9.69 6.17 -5.97
N GLU A 93 -9.06 6.28 -7.12
CA GLU A 93 -9.34 7.34 -8.12
C GLU A 93 -10.51 6.97 -9.04
N ASP A 94 -10.80 5.69 -9.22
CA ASP A 94 -11.85 5.23 -10.12
C ASP A 94 -13.23 5.26 -9.44
N ASP A 95 -14.10 6.16 -9.89
CA ASP A 95 -15.47 6.27 -9.40
C ASP A 95 -16.46 5.32 -10.11
N SER A 96 -16.02 4.58 -11.11
CA SER A 96 -16.86 3.59 -11.82
C SER A 96 -16.97 2.25 -11.10
N ILE A 97 -16.05 1.97 -10.16
CA ILE A 97 -16.01 0.73 -9.40
C ILE A 97 -17.06 0.77 -8.28
N THR A 98 -17.95 -0.21 -8.25
CA THR A 98 -18.88 -0.39 -7.12
C THR A 98 -18.20 -1.10 -5.96
N HIS A 99 -18.21 -0.50 -4.76
CA HIS A 99 -17.50 -1.04 -3.60
C HIS A 99 -18.18 -0.66 -2.27
N GLY A 100 -17.94 -1.46 -1.24
CA GLY A 100 -18.16 -1.08 0.16
C GLY A 100 -17.10 -0.09 0.64
N PRO A 101 -17.03 0.26 1.93
CA PRO A 101 -15.97 1.13 2.46
C PRO A 101 -14.59 0.53 2.14
N LEU A 102 -13.65 1.36 1.70
CA LEU A 102 -12.28 0.95 1.39
C LEU A 102 -11.29 1.67 2.29
N GLU A 103 -10.24 0.96 2.70
CA GLU A 103 -9.06 1.50 3.34
C GLU A 103 -7.84 1.09 2.52
N VAL A 104 -7.01 2.04 2.13
CA VAL A 104 -5.69 1.78 1.55
C VAL A 104 -4.67 2.09 2.61
N ILE A 105 -3.93 1.09 3.05
CA ILE A 105 -2.86 1.21 4.05
C ILE A 105 -1.53 1.02 3.36
N THR A 106 -0.67 2.03 3.46
CA THR A 106 0.68 2.00 2.93
C THR A 106 1.67 2.11 4.06
N THR A 107 2.42 1.05 4.30
CA THR A 107 3.39 0.95 5.39
C THR A 107 4.78 1.42 4.98
N THR A 108 5.66 1.57 5.96
CA THR A 108 7.08 1.91 5.82
C THR A 108 7.95 0.81 6.39
N ASN A 109 9.21 0.75 5.93
CA ASN A 109 10.21 -0.21 6.42
C ASN A 109 9.74 -1.67 6.35
N GLU A 110 9.03 -2.03 5.29
CA GLU A 110 8.66 -3.42 5.03
C GLU A 110 9.93 -4.25 4.80
N GLU A 111 10.77 -3.78 3.90
CA GLU A 111 12.02 -4.38 3.44
C GLU A 111 13.12 -4.44 4.52
N ASP A 112 12.98 -3.68 5.59
CA ASP A 112 13.92 -3.65 6.73
C ASP A 112 13.20 -3.93 8.06
N GLY A 113 12.60 -5.13 8.13
CA GLY A 113 12.04 -5.69 9.35
C GLY A 113 10.62 -5.26 9.70
N MET A 114 9.85 -4.75 8.74
CA MET A 114 8.39 -4.44 8.87
C MET A 114 8.04 -3.53 10.07
N THR A 115 8.96 -2.65 10.46
CA THR A 115 8.79 -1.84 11.68
C THR A 115 7.62 -0.88 11.58
N GLY A 116 7.27 -0.40 10.37
CA GLY A 116 6.09 0.41 10.14
C GLY A 116 4.80 -0.36 10.49
N ALA A 117 4.64 -1.54 9.92
CA ALA A 117 3.47 -2.40 10.18
C ALA A 117 3.39 -2.85 11.64
N ALA A 118 4.52 -3.22 12.26
CA ALA A 118 4.60 -3.69 13.65
C ALA A 118 4.18 -2.62 14.68
N ASN A 119 4.29 -1.34 14.33
CA ASN A 119 3.97 -0.23 15.23
C ASN A 119 2.64 0.48 14.90
N LEU A 120 1.86 -0.05 13.94
CA LEU A 120 0.53 0.49 13.64
C LEU A 120 -0.36 0.43 14.88
N SER A 121 -1.07 1.50 15.19
CA SER A 121 -2.06 1.48 16.25
C SER A 121 -3.30 0.69 15.83
N ALA A 122 -3.96 0.02 16.80
CA ALA A 122 -5.17 -0.75 16.52
C ALA A 122 -6.31 0.10 15.91
N ASN A 123 -6.31 1.41 16.17
CA ASN A 123 -7.32 2.32 15.63
C ASN A 123 -7.02 2.81 14.21
N PHE A 124 -5.81 2.54 13.71
CA PHE A 124 -5.39 2.95 12.36
C PHE A 124 -6.10 2.12 11.29
N ILE A 125 -6.50 0.89 11.61
CA ILE A 125 -7.18 -0.05 10.71
C ILE A 125 -8.60 -0.30 11.25
N ARG A 126 -9.61 -0.06 10.42
CA ARG A 126 -11.03 -0.31 10.76
C ARG A 126 -11.54 -1.60 10.13
N GLY A 127 -11.08 -1.91 8.91
CA GLY A 127 -11.45 -3.12 8.18
C GLY A 127 -10.78 -4.38 8.74
N ARG A 128 -11.41 -5.54 8.55
CA ARG A 128 -10.89 -6.85 8.99
C ARG A 128 -10.55 -7.79 7.84
N LYS A 129 -10.99 -7.45 6.63
CA LYS A 129 -10.64 -8.19 5.41
C LYS A 129 -9.50 -7.44 4.73
N VAL A 130 -8.34 -8.07 4.70
CA VAL A 130 -7.13 -7.49 4.13
C VAL A 130 -6.78 -8.22 2.84
N ILE A 131 -6.57 -7.46 1.78
CA ILE A 131 -5.96 -7.90 0.54
C ILE A 131 -4.57 -7.30 0.50
N ASN A 132 -3.55 -8.13 0.67
CA ASN A 132 -2.16 -7.72 0.51
C ASN A 132 -1.83 -7.70 -0.98
N LEU A 133 -1.39 -6.54 -1.48
CA LEU A 133 -1.00 -6.32 -2.87
C LEU A 133 0.50 -6.53 -3.10
N ASP A 134 1.11 -7.32 -2.24
CA ASP A 134 2.53 -7.61 -2.21
C ASP A 134 2.75 -9.10 -2.45
N SER A 135 2.48 -9.54 -3.66
CA SER A 135 2.65 -10.93 -4.10
C SER A 135 3.63 -11.01 -5.26
N GLU A 136 4.60 -11.91 -5.15
CA GLU A 136 5.59 -12.16 -6.21
C GLU A 136 5.05 -13.09 -7.31
N ASP A 137 4.04 -13.91 -6.98
CA ASP A 137 3.50 -14.92 -7.89
C ASP A 137 2.25 -14.38 -8.62
N TYR A 138 2.34 -14.27 -9.95
CA TYR A 138 1.31 -13.68 -10.80
C TYR A 138 -0.06 -14.40 -10.74
N ASP A 139 -0.07 -15.73 -10.65
CA ASP A 139 -1.29 -16.54 -10.73
C ASP A 139 -1.69 -17.16 -9.39
N THR A 140 -1.13 -16.68 -8.28
CA THR A 140 -1.29 -17.28 -6.96
C THR A 140 -1.99 -16.33 -6.00
N ILE A 141 -3.04 -16.83 -5.31
CA ILE A 141 -3.63 -16.17 -4.16
C ILE A 141 -3.21 -16.94 -2.92
N THR A 142 -2.37 -16.34 -2.10
CA THR A 142 -1.97 -16.92 -0.81
C THR A 142 -2.98 -16.52 0.26
N THR A 143 -3.57 -17.49 0.94
CA THR A 143 -4.48 -17.26 2.05
C THR A 143 -3.79 -17.53 3.38
N GLY A 144 -3.74 -16.55 4.23
CA GLY A 144 -3.01 -16.57 5.49
C GLY A 144 -1.51 -16.38 5.25
N GLY A 145 -0.89 -15.58 6.06
CA GLY A 145 0.54 -15.31 6.08
C GLY A 145 0.98 -15.06 7.51
N GLN A 146 2.28 -15.11 7.78
CA GLN A 146 2.81 -14.55 9.01
C GLN A 146 2.71 -13.03 8.90
N VAL A 147 1.61 -12.49 9.38
CA VAL A 147 1.59 -11.08 9.76
C VAL A 147 2.48 -11.00 11.00
N PRO A 148 3.52 -10.19 11.04
CA PRO A 148 4.23 -9.93 12.29
C PRO A 148 3.15 -9.49 13.28
N VAL A 149 3.01 -10.28 14.35
CA VAL A 149 1.97 -10.06 15.36
C VAL A 149 2.34 -8.77 16.10
N CYS A 150 1.88 -7.67 15.57
CA CYS A 150 1.50 -6.58 16.45
C CYS A 150 0.43 -7.18 17.36
N SER A 151 0.51 -7.03 18.66
CA SER A 151 -0.31 -7.63 19.72
C SER A 151 -1.84 -7.49 19.54
N CYS A 152 -2.32 -7.55 18.35
CA CYS A 152 -3.72 -7.64 17.99
C CYS A 152 -4.08 -9.11 18.04
N THR A 153 -4.77 -9.52 19.10
CA THR A 153 -5.37 -10.82 19.30
C THR A 153 -5.93 -11.36 17.98
N ALA A 154 -5.36 -12.45 17.50
CA ALA A 154 -5.91 -13.18 16.37
C ALA A 154 -7.34 -13.57 16.73
N TYR A 155 -8.30 -12.96 16.08
CA TYR A 155 -9.69 -13.42 16.16
C TYR A 155 -9.84 -14.61 15.22
N ARG A 156 -10.15 -15.76 15.83
CA ARG A 156 -10.64 -16.95 15.14
C ARG A 156 -11.99 -16.69 14.47
#